data_2c159c650d44e17fe7ccbbe8d2ad9b3b
#
_entry.id   2c159c650d44e17fe7ccbbe8d2ad9b3b
#
_cell.length_a   1.000
_cell.length_b   1.000
_cell.length_c   1.000
_cell.angle_alpha   90.00
_cell.angle_beta   90.00
_cell.angle_gamma   90.00
#
_symmetry.space_group_name_H-M   'P 1'
#
loop_
_entity.id
_entity.type
_entity.pdbx_description
1 polymer ?
#
loop_
_entity_poly.entity_id
_entity_poly.type
_entity_poly.pdbx_seq_one_letter_code
_entity_poly.pdbx_strand_id
1 'polypeptide(L)'
;MLNEPFLCEFCVAENELRLELQERGIPVDECRLCHQNGGRALPAKDVRVTRIFRALVRLNFSEWDYNTHIGGELLQSLVFASKAIFNLAATCSELDFEEAFLAMEEEIGWYPASEEDITLGGGYWDGGILDGLRDRRDLEVEGVVKDALERNCFEAEPAARELVNALRADISQVVVAGTEFFRGRVGIQARLKKTHNDPLEGQDFRYLPYTGKHIDRPPLTMATEGRFNRARVSILYLASDTHTAVAELRPHPGHLVSTARFRLKRDLKVANFANHDIRNCLSDSRLEDLRMILSIADVLNVPVQPEHRSLYAVTQLFSDALRAEGFEGLTFRSSVGTGTNLTCFSSDAFEMIEGSEGVQEVVSLQYRMAEMPVLPHSYDQEEFVNDKDGPLATLLHGMARQR
;
A
#
# COMPACT_ATOMS: atom_id res chain seq x y z
N MET A 1 -2.93 -37.79 -8.42
CA MET A 1 -3.76 -36.57 -8.51
C MET A 1 -3.07 -35.38 -7.87
N LEU A 2 -2.59 -35.45 -6.65
CA LEU A 2 -2.02 -34.29 -5.91
C LEU A 2 -0.66 -33.78 -6.41
N ASN A 3 0.06 -34.55 -7.21
CA ASN A 3 1.33 -34.15 -7.86
C ASN A 3 1.14 -33.58 -9.28
N GLU A 4 -0.09 -33.50 -9.77
CA GLU A 4 -0.39 -32.88 -11.04
C GLU A 4 -0.63 -31.38 -10.87
N PRO A 5 -0.37 -30.53 -11.89
CA PRO A 5 -0.69 -29.12 -11.85
C PRO A 5 -2.17 -28.93 -11.58
N PHE A 6 -2.50 -28.31 -10.47
CA PHE A 6 -3.88 -28.20 -10.00
C PHE A 6 -4.30 -26.74 -9.76
N LEU A 7 -3.43 -25.93 -9.15
CA LEU A 7 -3.68 -24.55 -8.83
C LEU A 7 -3.09 -23.67 -9.92
N CYS A 8 -3.92 -22.89 -10.62
CA CYS A 8 -3.46 -21.96 -11.65
C CYS A 8 -3.51 -20.51 -11.18
N GLU A 9 -2.85 -19.63 -11.92
CA GLU A 9 -2.79 -18.19 -11.64
C GLU A 9 -4.16 -17.50 -11.59
N PHE A 10 -5.17 -18.04 -12.29
CA PHE A 10 -6.54 -17.49 -12.29
C PHE A 10 -7.36 -17.90 -11.07
N CYS A 11 -6.97 -18.99 -10.39
CA CYS A 11 -7.58 -19.42 -9.13
C CYS A 11 -7.21 -18.51 -7.95
N VAL A 12 -6.18 -17.68 -8.08
CA VAL A 12 -5.56 -16.95 -6.99
C VAL A 12 -5.91 -15.48 -7.09
N ALA A 13 -6.45 -14.92 -6.01
CA ALA A 13 -6.73 -13.50 -5.85
C ALA A 13 -5.47 -12.74 -5.40
N GLU A 14 -4.67 -13.38 -4.54
CA GLU A 14 -3.48 -12.79 -3.96
C GLU A 14 -2.34 -12.67 -5.00
N ASN A 15 -1.69 -11.50 -5.05
CA ASN A 15 -0.78 -11.15 -6.14
C ASN A 15 0.55 -11.92 -6.10
N GLU A 16 1.16 -12.07 -4.93
CA GLU A 16 2.46 -12.70 -4.78
C GLU A 16 2.40 -14.21 -5.04
N LEU A 17 1.31 -14.86 -4.60
CA LEU A 17 1.06 -16.26 -4.94
C LEU A 17 0.78 -16.44 -6.43
N ARG A 18 0.04 -15.51 -7.04
CA ARG A 18 -0.18 -15.50 -8.50
C ARG A 18 1.11 -15.34 -9.28
N LEU A 19 2.00 -14.42 -8.86
CA LEU A 19 3.32 -14.25 -9.47
C LEU A 19 4.17 -15.52 -9.37
N GLU A 20 4.14 -16.21 -8.24
CA GLU A 20 4.83 -17.50 -8.09
C GLU A 20 4.34 -18.53 -9.11
N LEU A 21 3.01 -18.61 -9.31
CA LEU A 21 2.41 -19.50 -10.30
C LEU A 21 2.79 -19.08 -11.73
N GLN A 22 2.83 -17.79 -12.04
CA GLN A 22 3.25 -17.28 -13.34
C GLN A 22 4.73 -17.55 -13.62
N GLU A 23 5.59 -17.40 -12.65
CA GLU A 23 7.04 -17.59 -12.81
C GLU A 23 7.43 -19.06 -12.91
N ARG A 24 6.90 -19.93 -12.05
CA ARG A 24 7.31 -21.33 -11.90
C ARG A 24 6.34 -22.35 -12.47
N GLY A 25 5.06 -21.97 -12.60
CA GLY A 25 4.02 -22.88 -13.07
C GLY A 25 4.30 -23.41 -14.47
N ILE A 26 3.77 -24.58 -14.78
CA ILE A 26 3.79 -25.14 -16.12
C ILE A 26 2.52 -24.74 -16.87
N PRO A 27 2.59 -24.50 -18.20
CA PRO A 27 1.41 -24.20 -18.99
C PRO A 27 0.40 -25.35 -18.92
N VAL A 28 -0.87 -25.02 -18.77
CA VAL A 28 -1.98 -25.97 -18.82
C VAL A 28 -3.01 -25.49 -19.87
N ASP A 29 -3.56 -26.42 -20.64
CA ASP A 29 -4.58 -26.09 -21.64
C ASP A 29 -5.85 -25.59 -20.95
N GLU A 30 -6.27 -26.30 -19.90
CA GLU A 30 -7.41 -25.95 -19.06
C GLU A 30 -7.06 -26.24 -17.60
N CYS A 31 -7.40 -25.32 -16.70
CA CYS A 31 -7.24 -25.53 -15.28
C CYS A 31 -8.33 -26.47 -14.75
N ARG A 32 -7.93 -27.53 -14.09
CA ARG A 32 -8.83 -28.52 -13.51
C ARG A 32 -9.76 -27.93 -12.43
N LEU A 33 -9.30 -26.89 -11.72
CA LEU A 33 -10.05 -26.28 -10.62
C LEU A 33 -11.03 -25.19 -11.09
N CYS A 34 -10.56 -24.22 -11.87
CA CYS A 34 -11.39 -23.07 -12.27
C CYS A 34 -11.85 -23.13 -13.73
N HIS A 35 -11.46 -24.17 -14.50
CA HIS A 35 -11.79 -24.38 -15.91
C HIS A 35 -11.38 -23.24 -16.85
N GLN A 36 -10.46 -22.36 -16.41
CA GLN A 36 -9.88 -21.34 -17.27
C GLN A 36 -8.80 -21.94 -18.18
N ASN A 37 -8.77 -21.46 -19.42
CA ASN A 37 -7.81 -21.93 -20.43
C ASN A 37 -6.54 -21.10 -20.46
N GLY A 38 -5.41 -21.74 -20.76
CA GLY A 38 -4.15 -21.08 -21.08
C GLY A 38 -3.39 -20.49 -19.89
N GLY A 39 -3.66 -20.93 -18.67
CA GLY A 39 -2.96 -20.50 -17.47
C GLY A 39 -1.70 -21.30 -17.18
N ARG A 40 -0.95 -20.88 -16.17
CA ARG A 40 0.17 -21.60 -15.60
C ARG A 40 -0.22 -22.14 -14.22
N ALA A 41 0.11 -23.40 -13.95
CA ALA A 41 -0.33 -24.08 -12.75
C ALA A 41 0.82 -24.84 -12.06
N LEU A 42 0.70 -25.01 -10.74
CA LEU A 42 1.57 -25.84 -9.93
C LEU A 42 0.73 -26.90 -9.19
N PRO A 43 1.38 -28.02 -8.73
CA PRO A 43 0.73 -28.93 -7.81
C PRO A 43 0.30 -28.23 -6.51
N ALA A 44 -0.83 -28.62 -5.96
CA ALA A 44 -1.28 -28.10 -4.66
C ALA A 44 -0.26 -28.39 -3.52
N LYS A 45 0.46 -29.49 -3.61
CA LYS A 45 1.54 -29.88 -2.67
C LYS A 45 2.93 -29.31 -3.03
N ASP A 46 3.04 -28.34 -3.94
CA ASP A 46 4.33 -27.68 -4.14
C ASP A 46 4.77 -26.96 -2.86
N VAL A 47 5.95 -27.31 -2.36
CA VAL A 47 6.46 -26.85 -1.05
C VAL A 47 6.51 -25.32 -0.97
N ARG A 48 6.79 -24.65 -2.09
CA ARG A 48 6.86 -23.20 -2.09
C ARG A 48 5.47 -22.56 -2.11
N VAL A 49 4.53 -23.14 -2.86
CA VAL A 49 3.12 -22.73 -2.85
C VAL A 49 2.53 -22.87 -1.45
N THR A 50 2.73 -24.00 -0.79
CA THR A 50 2.23 -24.24 0.57
C THR A 50 2.84 -23.30 1.60
N ARG A 51 4.14 -22.99 1.49
CA ARG A 51 4.80 -22.01 2.37
C ARG A 51 4.28 -20.59 2.16
N ILE A 52 4.06 -20.17 0.91
CA ILE A 52 3.47 -18.85 0.62
C ILE A 52 2.03 -18.82 1.14
N PHE A 53 1.27 -19.87 0.91
CA PHE A 53 -0.11 -19.96 1.42
C PHE A 53 -0.15 -19.86 2.96
N ARG A 54 0.70 -20.61 3.66
CA ARG A 54 0.84 -20.49 5.11
C ARG A 54 1.18 -19.08 5.57
N ALA A 55 2.13 -18.45 4.89
CA ALA A 55 2.53 -17.09 5.20
C ALA A 55 1.38 -16.08 4.98
N LEU A 56 0.60 -16.26 3.91
CA LEU A 56 -0.59 -15.44 3.64
C LEU A 56 -1.67 -15.63 4.70
N VAL A 57 -1.90 -16.85 5.15
CA VAL A 57 -2.83 -17.12 6.26
C VAL A 57 -2.39 -16.36 7.51
N ARG A 58 -1.14 -16.51 7.92
CA ARG A 58 -0.59 -15.86 9.11
C ARG A 58 -0.61 -14.33 9.01
N LEU A 59 -0.39 -13.80 7.83
CA LEU A 59 -0.39 -12.35 7.62
C LEU A 59 -1.80 -11.75 7.65
N ASN A 60 -2.79 -12.48 7.14
CA ASN A 60 -4.14 -11.96 6.92
C ASN A 60 -5.12 -12.27 8.04
N PHE A 61 -4.85 -13.30 8.86
CA PHE A 61 -5.77 -13.77 9.88
C PHE A 61 -5.10 -13.78 11.25
N SER A 62 -5.85 -13.35 12.27
CA SER A 62 -5.36 -13.42 13.65
C SER A 62 -5.57 -14.83 14.21
N GLU A 63 -4.51 -15.42 14.70
CA GLU A 63 -4.54 -16.72 15.40
C GLU A 63 -4.71 -16.57 16.91
N TRP A 64 -4.48 -15.37 17.45
CA TRP A 64 -4.50 -15.08 18.89
C TRP A 64 -5.88 -14.83 19.46
N ASP A 65 -6.83 -14.41 18.60
CA ASP A 65 -8.20 -14.15 19.00
C ASP A 65 -9.08 -15.40 19.00
N TYR A 66 -8.47 -16.57 18.84
CA TYR A 66 -9.17 -17.83 18.84
C TYR A 66 -9.48 -18.33 20.26
N ASN A 67 -10.76 -18.63 20.50
CA ASN A 67 -11.18 -19.29 21.72
C ASN A 67 -11.90 -20.62 21.40
N THR A 68 -11.21 -21.74 21.66
CA THR A 68 -11.72 -23.10 21.43
C THR A 68 -13.05 -23.39 22.10
N HIS A 69 -13.41 -22.65 23.18
CA HIS A 69 -14.65 -22.86 23.94
C HIS A 69 -15.86 -22.12 23.35
N ILE A 70 -15.63 -21.14 22.47
CA ILE A 70 -16.69 -20.27 21.92
C ILE A 70 -16.94 -20.55 20.44
N GLY A 71 -16.14 -21.43 19.83
CA GLY A 71 -16.21 -21.78 18.41
C GLY A 71 -15.43 -20.81 17.54
N GLY A 72 -14.47 -21.32 16.81
CA GLY A 72 -13.77 -20.63 15.72
C GLY A 72 -14.21 -21.22 14.39
N GLU A 73 -13.99 -20.49 13.33
CA GLU A 73 -14.21 -21.01 11.99
C GLU A 73 -13.04 -21.86 11.55
N LEU A 74 -13.31 -22.93 10.81
CA LEU A 74 -12.28 -23.70 10.17
C LEU A 74 -11.52 -22.81 9.15
N LEU A 75 -10.22 -22.98 9.06
CA LEU A 75 -9.39 -22.26 8.10
C LEU A 75 -9.96 -22.36 6.68
N GLN A 76 -10.48 -23.51 6.30
CA GLN A 76 -11.16 -23.74 5.02
C GLN A 76 -12.32 -22.77 4.81
N SER A 77 -13.24 -22.64 5.78
CA SER A 77 -14.39 -21.74 5.70
C SER A 77 -13.95 -20.27 5.52
N LEU A 78 -12.90 -19.86 6.22
CA LEU A 78 -12.35 -18.51 6.13
C LEU A 78 -11.71 -18.21 4.77
N VAL A 79 -10.89 -19.11 4.28
CA VAL A 79 -10.22 -18.97 2.98
C VAL A 79 -11.25 -18.90 1.85
N PHE A 80 -12.34 -19.63 1.93
CA PHE A 80 -13.44 -19.60 0.97
C PHE A 80 -14.27 -18.32 1.07
N ALA A 81 -14.69 -17.96 2.28
CA ALA A 81 -15.59 -16.83 2.47
C ALA A 81 -14.91 -15.48 2.17
N SER A 82 -13.65 -15.34 2.52
CA SER A 82 -12.95 -14.06 2.42
C SER A 82 -12.52 -13.69 1.01
N LYS A 83 -12.34 -14.67 0.12
CA LYS A 83 -11.76 -14.50 -1.23
C LYS A 83 -10.43 -13.72 -1.23
N ALA A 84 -9.76 -13.66 -0.09
CA ALA A 84 -8.53 -12.88 0.06
C ALA A 84 -7.35 -13.56 -0.65
N ILE A 85 -7.31 -14.89 -0.64
CA ILE A 85 -6.21 -15.68 -1.20
C ILE A 85 -6.63 -16.32 -2.52
N PHE A 86 -7.83 -16.89 -2.59
CA PHE A 86 -8.32 -17.58 -3.77
C PHE A 86 -9.49 -16.88 -4.43
N ASN A 87 -9.49 -16.84 -5.75
CA ASN A 87 -10.56 -16.33 -6.58
C ASN A 87 -11.22 -17.49 -7.32
N LEU A 88 -12.09 -18.22 -6.63
CA LEU A 88 -12.77 -19.37 -7.21
C LEU A 88 -13.89 -18.90 -8.13
N ALA A 89 -13.86 -19.38 -9.37
CA ALA A 89 -14.96 -19.16 -10.30
C ALA A 89 -16.24 -19.87 -9.80
N ALA A 90 -17.40 -19.33 -10.17
CA ALA A 90 -18.70 -19.94 -9.85
C ALA A 90 -18.86 -21.38 -10.40
N THR A 91 -17.99 -21.76 -11.32
CA THR A 91 -17.94 -23.11 -11.94
C THR A 91 -17.00 -24.08 -11.22
N CYS A 92 -16.26 -23.62 -10.19
CA CYS A 92 -15.38 -24.47 -9.41
C CYS A 92 -16.22 -25.45 -8.58
N SER A 93 -15.88 -26.74 -8.68
CA SER A 93 -16.47 -27.75 -7.81
C SER A 93 -15.95 -27.59 -6.39
N GLU A 94 -16.84 -27.45 -5.43
CA GLU A 94 -16.50 -27.37 -3.99
C GLU A 94 -15.65 -28.58 -3.57
N LEU A 95 -16.00 -29.78 -4.04
CA LEU A 95 -15.30 -31.03 -3.70
C LEU A 95 -13.85 -31.06 -4.24
N ASP A 96 -13.63 -30.57 -5.47
CA ASP A 96 -12.28 -30.55 -6.05
C ASP A 96 -11.36 -29.55 -5.31
N PHE A 97 -11.94 -28.45 -4.87
CA PHE A 97 -11.18 -27.47 -4.07
C PHE A 97 -10.94 -27.98 -2.66
N GLU A 98 -11.90 -28.60 -2.02
CA GLU A 98 -11.76 -29.19 -0.70
C GLU A 98 -10.65 -30.24 -0.68
N GLU A 99 -10.56 -31.13 -1.70
CA GLU A 99 -9.47 -32.09 -1.86
C GLU A 99 -8.10 -31.40 -2.00
N ALA A 100 -8.03 -30.31 -2.77
CA ALA A 100 -6.79 -29.55 -2.92
C ALA A 100 -6.39 -28.82 -1.65
N PHE A 101 -7.37 -28.25 -0.96
CA PHE A 101 -7.14 -27.53 0.29
C PHE A 101 -6.63 -28.45 1.38
N LEU A 102 -7.25 -29.59 1.58
CA LEU A 102 -6.79 -30.62 2.52
C LEU A 102 -5.35 -31.05 2.23
N ALA A 103 -5.00 -31.19 0.95
CA ALA A 103 -3.64 -31.51 0.56
C ALA A 103 -2.63 -30.42 0.87
N MET A 104 -3.02 -29.15 0.75
CA MET A 104 -2.18 -28.01 1.14
C MET A 104 -2.06 -27.92 2.66
N GLU A 105 -3.15 -28.16 3.39
CA GLU A 105 -3.19 -28.12 4.84
C GLU A 105 -2.25 -29.15 5.47
N GLU A 106 -2.18 -30.39 4.95
CA GLU A 106 -1.22 -31.39 5.38
C GLU A 106 0.23 -30.92 5.28
N GLU A 107 0.59 -30.18 4.23
CA GLU A 107 1.95 -29.66 4.00
C GLU A 107 2.26 -28.38 4.79
N ILE A 108 1.25 -27.61 5.16
CA ILE A 108 1.42 -26.42 6.01
C ILE A 108 1.88 -26.80 7.41
N GLY A 109 1.50 -28.00 7.87
CA GLY A 109 1.70 -28.45 9.23
C GLY A 109 0.78 -27.72 10.22
N TRP A 110 0.81 -28.14 11.45
CA TRP A 110 -0.01 -27.59 12.53
C TRP A 110 0.38 -26.12 12.84
N TYR A 111 -0.62 -25.32 13.10
CA TYR A 111 -0.44 -23.91 13.27
C TYR A 111 -1.33 -23.33 14.40
N PRO A 112 -0.80 -22.61 15.37
CA PRO A 112 0.63 -22.53 15.71
C PRO A 112 1.15 -23.94 16.01
N ALA A 113 2.42 -24.22 16.04
CA ALA A 113 3.03 -25.56 16.18
C ALA A 113 2.47 -26.47 17.33
N SER A 114 1.21 -26.29 17.68
CA SER A 114 0.42 -27.11 18.60
C SER A 114 -0.26 -28.23 17.81
N GLU A 115 -0.57 -29.33 18.46
CA GLU A 115 -1.15 -30.54 17.88
C GLU A 115 -2.66 -30.42 17.58
N GLU A 116 -3.22 -29.18 17.55
CA GLU A 116 -4.63 -28.93 17.34
C GLU A 116 -4.92 -28.42 15.93
N ASP A 117 -6.11 -28.71 15.40
CA ASP A 117 -6.59 -28.23 14.12
C ASP A 117 -6.53 -26.70 14.06
N ILE A 118 -6.11 -26.16 12.90
CA ILE A 118 -6.07 -24.72 12.68
C ILE A 118 -7.49 -24.20 12.65
N THR A 119 -7.85 -23.50 13.71
CA THR A 119 -9.05 -22.71 13.75
C THR A 119 -8.64 -21.27 13.98
N LEU A 120 -9.06 -20.40 13.10
CA LEU A 120 -8.79 -18.97 13.16
C LEU A 120 -10.04 -18.23 13.52
N GLY A 121 -9.91 -17.23 14.32
CA GLY A 121 -10.95 -16.26 14.48
C GLY A 121 -11.67 -16.12 15.75
N GLY A 122 -12.06 -15.08 15.86
CA GLY A 122 -12.88 -14.06 16.33
C GLY A 122 -13.41 -14.29 17.71
N GLY A 123 -13.11 -13.39 18.57
CA GLY A 123 -13.88 -13.24 19.79
C GLY A 123 -15.36 -13.07 19.44
N TYR A 124 -16.19 -13.80 20.10
CA TYR A 124 -17.66 -13.75 20.03
C TYR A 124 -18.23 -12.32 20.23
N TRP A 125 -17.40 -11.37 20.62
CA TRP A 125 -17.75 -10.04 21.09
C TRP A 125 -17.48 -8.92 20.08
N ASP A 126 -16.70 -9.15 19.03
CA ASP A 126 -16.31 -8.10 18.10
C ASP A 126 -17.02 -8.24 16.75
N GLY A 127 -18.29 -7.92 16.75
CA GLY A 127 -19.10 -7.45 15.60
C GLY A 127 -19.14 -8.22 14.30
N GLY A 128 -18.18 -9.05 13.99
CA GLY A 128 -18.14 -9.86 12.78
C GLY A 128 -16.87 -10.67 12.73
N ILE A 129 -17.01 -11.98 12.79
CA ILE A 129 -15.90 -12.94 12.71
C ILE A 129 -14.99 -12.61 11.54
N LEU A 130 -15.52 -12.17 10.40
CA LEU A 130 -14.75 -11.85 9.21
C LEU A 130 -13.97 -10.53 9.29
N ASP A 131 -14.43 -9.55 10.04
CA ASP A 131 -13.76 -8.25 10.15
C ASP A 131 -12.58 -8.29 11.12
N GLY A 132 -12.72 -9.00 12.24
CA GLY A 132 -11.60 -9.24 13.18
C GLY A 132 -10.51 -10.15 12.61
N LEU A 133 -10.87 -11.06 11.69
CA LEU A 133 -9.93 -12.01 11.09
C LEU A 133 -9.04 -11.41 10.00
N ARG A 134 -9.43 -10.31 9.40
CA ARG A 134 -8.66 -9.63 8.35
C ARG A 134 -7.72 -8.58 8.89
N ASP A 135 -7.45 -8.61 10.18
CA ASP A 135 -6.65 -7.59 10.80
C ASP A 135 -5.16 -7.83 10.60
N ARG A 136 -4.60 -7.16 9.57
CA ARG A 136 -3.16 -7.07 9.35
C ARG A 136 -2.48 -6.04 10.25
N ARG A 137 -3.23 -5.42 11.16
CA ARG A 137 -2.71 -4.35 11.98
C ARG A 137 -1.72 -4.90 12.99
N ASP A 138 -0.64 -4.20 13.13
CA ASP A 138 0.32 -4.46 14.17
C ASP A 138 0.02 -3.58 15.38
N LEU A 139 -0.15 -4.19 16.55
CA LEU A 139 -0.58 -3.51 17.77
C LEU A 139 0.45 -2.48 18.27
N GLU A 140 1.74 -2.69 18.00
CA GLU A 140 2.77 -1.73 18.38
C GLU A 140 2.70 -0.49 17.50
N VAL A 141 2.52 -0.69 16.18
CA VAL A 141 2.30 0.42 15.24
C VAL A 141 1.02 1.19 15.59
N GLU A 142 -0.08 0.50 15.91
CA GLU A 142 -1.32 1.14 16.37
C GLU A 142 -1.13 1.94 17.66
N GLY A 143 -0.38 1.40 18.62
CA GLY A 143 -0.03 2.08 19.84
C GLY A 143 0.68 3.41 19.56
N VAL A 144 1.66 3.42 18.66
CA VAL A 144 2.37 4.64 18.22
C VAL A 144 1.42 5.63 17.54
N VAL A 145 0.54 5.15 16.65
CA VAL A 145 -0.45 5.98 15.96
C VAL A 145 -1.40 6.63 16.97
N LYS A 146 -1.93 5.85 17.90
CA LYS A 146 -2.84 6.32 18.96
C LYS A 146 -2.18 7.38 19.83
N ASP A 147 -0.99 7.11 20.33
CA ASP A 147 -0.24 8.06 21.18
C ASP A 147 0.07 9.37 20.43
N ALA A 148 0.39 9.30 19.14
CA ALA A 148 0.64 10.47 18.30
C ALA A 148 -0.59 11.36 18.09
N LEU A 149 -1.79 10.76 18.05
CA LEU A 149 -3.05 11.47 17.79
C LEU A 149 -3.77 11.91 19.07
N GLU A 150 -3.76 11.09 20.11
CA GLU A 150 -4.52 11.33 21.34
C GLU A 150 -3.73 12.06 22.41
N ARG A 151 -2.40 11.92 22.40
CA ARG A 151 -1.53 12.55 23.41
C ARG A 151 -0.67 13.62 22.77
N ASN A 152 0.58 13.27 22.50
CA ASN A 152 1.58 14.20 22.01
C ASN A 152 2.59 13.46 21.12
N CYS A 153 2.83 13.99 19.93
CA CYS A 153 3.79 13.36 19.00
C CYS A 153 5.21 13.23 19.60
N PHE A 154 5.61 14.10 20.54
CA PHE A 154 6.91 13.97 21.23
C PHE A 154 6.95 12.77 22.18
N GLU A 155 5.83 12.36 22.76
CA GLU A 155 5.75 11.17 23.61
C GLU A 155 5.79 9.89 22.78
N ALA A 156 5.24 9.92 21.56
CA ALA A 156 5.26 8.80 20.62
C ALA A 156 6.61 8.64 19.86
N GLU A 157 7.47 9.70 19.84
CA GLU A 157 8.72 9.68 19.08
C GLU A 157 9.68 8.55 19.46
N PRO A 158 9.93 8.24 20.75
CA PRO A 158 10.82 7.13 21.12
C PRO A 158 10.33 5.79 20.59
N ALA A 159 9.04 5.49 20.74
CA ALA A 159 8.45 4.23 20.25
C ALA A 159 8.50 4.14 18.71
N ALA A 160 8.20 5.22 18.00
CA ALA A 160 8.34 5.25 16.54
C ALA A 160 9.78 5.00 16.09
N ARG A 161 10.78 5.51 16.81
CA ARG A 161 12.20 5.25 16.53
C ARG A 161 12.60 3.81 16.82
N GLU A 162 12.10 3.24 17.91
CA GLU A 162 12.34 1.83 18.24
C GLU A 162 11.80 0.91 17.14
N LEU A 163 10.57 1.13 16.65
CA LEU A 163 9.98 0.40 15.53
C LEU A 163 10.86 0.53 14.27
N VAL A 164 11.22 1.74 13.87
CA VAL A 164 12.07 1.98 12.70
C VAL A 164 13.43 1.31 12.84
N ASN A 165 14.02 1.33 14.03
CA ASN A 165 15.31 0.71 14.29
C ASN A 165 15.24 -0.82 14.26
N ALA A 166 14.18 -1.42 14.81
CA ALA A 166 13.95 -2.86 14.75
C ALA A 166 13.83 -3.37 13.31
N LEU A 167 13.10 -2.62 12.47
CA LEU A 167 12.87 -2.96 11.05
C LEU A 167 13.99 -2.48 10.10
N ARG A 168 15.03 -1.84 10.63
CA ARG A 168 16.05 -1.14 9.82
C ARG A 168 16.67 -1.97 8.70
N ALA A 169 16.93 -3.25 8.96
CA ALA A 169 17.52 -4.15 7.96
C ALA A 169 16.53 -4.44 6.83
N ASP A 170 15.27 -4.67 7.16
CA ASP A 170 14.23 -5.11 6.24
C ASP A 170 13.69 -3.98 5.36
N ILE A 171 13.63 -2.76 5.90
CA ILE A 171 13.18 -1.60 5.13
C ILE A 171 14.32 -0.87 4.39
N SER A 172 15.60 -1.20 4.66
CA SER A 172 16.72 -0.52 4.00
C SER A 172 16.82 -0.89 2.52
N GLN A 173 16.79 0.12 1.67
CA GLN A 173 17.03 0.01 0.24
C GLN A 173 18.02 1.07 -0.22
N VAL A 174 18.89 0.71 -1.17
CA VAL A 174 19.74 1.67 -1.87
C VAL A 174 19.14 1.95 -3.24
N VAL A 175 18.80 3.20 -3.49
CA VAL A 175 18.48 3.69 -4.83
C VAL A 175 19.77 4.10 -5.46
N VAL A 176 20.11 3.51 -6.62
CA VAL A 176 21.41 3.70 -7.27
C VAL A 176 21.49 5.04 -7.97
N ALA A 177 22.69 5.62 -8.00
CA ALA A 177 23.00 6.83 -8.75
C ALA A 177 22.57 6.69 -10.23
N GLY A 178 22.10 7.78 -10.82
CA GLY A 178 21.59 7.79 -12.19
C GLY A 178 20.12 7.46 -12.34
N THR A 179 19.45 6.93 -11.28
CA THR A 179 18.01 6.69 -11.30
C THR A 179 17.26 8.01 -11.49
N GLU A 180 16.26 8.00 -12.37
CA GLU A 180 15.45 9.18 -12.69
C GLU A 180 14.07 9.10 -12.03
N PHE A 181 13.61 10.24 -11.54
CA PHE A 181 12.29 10.44 -10.94
C PHE A 181 11.62 11.67 -11.54
N PHE A 182 10.34 11.80 -11.31
CA PHE A 182 9.51 12.87 -11.85
C PHE A 182 8.97 13.76 -10.72
N ARG A 183 8.88 15.05 -11.03
CA ARG A 183 8.27 16.03 -10.15
C ARG A 183 7.24 16.84 -10.91
N GLY A 184 6.10 17.08 -10.27
CA GLY A 184 5.07 18.00 -10.73
C GLY A 184 4.97 19.23 -9.83
N ARG A 185 4.50 20.34 -10.40
CA ARG A 185 4.07 21.53 -9.70
C ARG A 185 2.91 22.19 -10.44
N VAL A 186 1.80 22.46 -9.73
CA VAL A 186 0.66 23.17 -10.33
C VAL A 186 1.07 24.57 -10.76
N GLY A 187 0.72 24.93 -11.98
CA GLY A 187 1.02 26.21 -12.62
C GLY A 187 2.15 26.14 -13.62
N ILE A 188 2.40 27.26 -14.25
CA ILE A 188 3.39 27.50 -15.29
C ILE A 188 4.08 28.84 -15.04
N GLN A 189 5.25 29.02 -15.63
CA GLN A 189 5.95 30.31 -15.57
C GLN A 189 5.25 31.38 -16.43
N ALA A 190 4.88 31.03 -17.67
CA ALA A 190 4.16 31.93 -18.58
C ALA A 190 3.40 31.17 -19.67
N ARG A 191 2.37 31.80 -20.21
CA ARG A 191 1.71 31.45 -21.47
C ARG A 191 2.02 32.51 -22.49
N LEU A 192 2.67 32.15 -23.57
CA LEU A 192 3.08 33.06 -24.64
C LEU A 192 2.19 32.86 -25.85
N LYS A 193 1.84 33.96 -26.49
CA LYS A 193 1.07 33.99 -27.74
C LYS A 193 2.02 34.34 -28.89
N LYS A 194 1.91 33.61 -30.00
CA LYS A 194 2.65 33.91 -31.22
C LYS A 194 2.22 35.30 -31.74
N THR A 195 3.18 36.16 -32.02
CA THR A 195 2.93 37.56 -32.42
C THR A 195 2.37 37.68 -33.84
N HIS A 196 2.74 36.78 -34.74
CA HIS A 196 2.27 36.73 -36.11
C HIS A 196 1.70 35.32 -36.37
N ASN A 197 0.37 35.24 -36.39
CA ASN A 197 -0.34 34.01 -36.73
C ASN A 197 -0.81 34.10 -38.19
N ASP A 198 -0.79 32.99 -38.89
CA ASP A 198 -1.57 32.82 -40.12
C ASP A 198 -3.06 33.00 -39.74
N PRO A 199 -3.82 33.88 -40.44
CA PRO A 199 -5.23 34.04 -40.17
C PRO A 199 -6.06 32.75 -40.28
N LEU A 200 -5.54 31.76 -41.02
CA LEU A 200 -6.19 30.45 -41.24
C LEU A 200 -5.85 29.42 -40.16
N GLU A 201 -4.74 29.60 -39.42
CA GLU A 201 -4.27 28.64 -38.40
C GLU A 201 -4.78 28.95 -36.97
N GLY A 202 -5.43 30.12 -36.79
CA GLY A 202 -5.85 30.53 -35.46
C GLY A 202 -4.71 31.02 -34.57
N GLN A 203 -4.97 31.13 -33.26
CA GLN A 203 -3.97 31.59 -32.28
C GLN A 203 -3.10 30.44 -31.76
N ASP A 204 -1.81 30.55 -31.97
CA ASP A 204 -0.84 29.59 -31.45
C ASP A 204 -0.26 30.07 -30.10
N PHE A 205 -0.41 29.22 -29.06
CA PHE A 205 0.14 29.44 -27.73
C PHE A 205 1.26 28.47 -27.42
N ARG A 206 2.26 28.97 -26.68
CA ARG A 206 3.35 28.17 -26.11
C ARG A 206 3.41 28.40 -24.61
N TYR A 207 3.80 27.39 -23.87
CA TYR A 207 3.83 27.42 -22.43
C TYR A 207 5.27 27.30 -21.95
N LEU A 208 5.66 28.15 -21.01
CA LEU A 208 6.92 28.05 -20.29
C LEU A 208 6.68 27.31 -18.96
N PRO A 209 7.25 26.13 -18.75
CA PRO A 209 7.16 25.42 -17.48
C PRO A 209 7.95 26.13 -16.39
N TYR A 210 7.67 25.81 -15.14
CA TYR A 210 8.59 26.13 -14.05
C TYR A 210 9.88 25.36 -14.24
N THR A 211 11.03 26.02 -13.99
CA THR A 211 12.38 25.47 -14.11
C THR A 211 13.23 25.83 -12.89
N GLY A 212 14.37 25.12 -12.71
CA GLY A 212 15.33 25.37 -11.65
C GLY A 212 14.66 25.43 -10.27
N LYS A 213 14.95 26.46 -9.48
CA LYS A 213 14.40 26.65 -8.12
C LYS A 213 12.86 26.75 -8.06
N HIS A 214 12.20 26.95 -9.18
CA HIS A 214 10.75 27.07 -9.23
C HIS A 214 10.04 25.73 -9.30
N ILE A 215 10.74 24.67 -9.69
CA ILE A 215 10.19 23.30 -9.67
C ILE A 215 10.94 22.42 -8.66
N ASP A 216 12.08 22.84 -8.14
CA ASP A 216 12.82 22.17 -7.08
C ASP A 216 12.05 22.23 -5.74
N ARG A 217 12.60 21.68 -4.69
CA ARG A 217 12.05 21.75 -3.34
C ARG A 217 11.88 23.22 -2.90
N PRO A 218 10.88 23.50 -2.05
CA PRO A 218 10.67 24.86 -1.57
C PRO A 218 11.83 25.30 -0.68
N PRO A 219 12.23 26.59 -0.73
CA PRO A 219 13.14 27.15 0.27
C PRO A 219 12.59 26.98 1.69
N LEU A 220 13.47 26.83 2.69
CA LEU A 220 13.08 26.60 4.11
C LEU A 220 12.02 27.60 4.60
N THR A 221 12.18 28.89 4.22
CA THR A 221 11.25 29.96 4.63
C THR A 221 9.85 29.84 4.01
N MET A 222 9.73 29.12 2.89
CA MET A 222 8.48 28.91 2.15
C MET A 222 7.95 27.46 2.28
N ALA A 223 8.67 26.59 2.95
CA ALA A 223 8.27 25.21 3.15
C ALA A 223 7.08 25.17 4.14
N THR A 224 5.90 24.92 3.60
CA THR A 224 4.68 24.68 4.36
C THR A 224 4.65 23.26 4.88
N GLU A 225 3.80 23.00 5.84
CA GLU A 225 3.53 21.67 6.34
C GLU A 225 2.99 20.76 5.21
N GLY A 226 3.53 19.56 5.14
CA GLY A 226 3.14 18.53 4.20
C GLY A 226 3.07 17.16 4.86
N ARG A 227 2.73 16.14 4.07
CA ARG A 227 2.53 14.76 4.57
C ARG A 227 3.73 14.24 5.36
N PHE A 228 4.95 14.49 4.90
CA PHE A 228 6.19 13.96 5.50
C PHE A 228 7.11 15.05 6.02
N ASN A 229 6.65 16.28 6.11
CA ASN A 229 7.44 17.38 6.65
C ASN A 229 6.63 18.34 7.51
N ARG A 230 7.22 18.72 8.61
CA ARG A 230 6.73 19.85 9.41
C ARG A 230 6.99 21.16 8.69
N ALA A 231 6.30 22.22 9.08
CA ALA A 231 6.57 23.57 8.58
C ALA A 231 8.05 23.94 8.71
N ARG A 232 8.61 24.61 7.71
CA ARG A 232 10.02 24.98 7.59
C ARG A 232 11.01 23.81 7.45
N VAL A 233 10.51 22.61 7.19
CA VAL A 233 11.34 21.46 6.81
C VAL A 233 11.19 21.27 5.30
N SER A 234 12.26 21.57 4.56
CA SER A 234 12.27 21.48 3.10
C SER A 234 12.66 20.06 2.68
N ILE A 235 11.76 19.37 2.01
CA ILE A 235 11.99 18.05 1.42
C ILE A 235 11.59 18.03 -0.04
N LEU A 236 12.14 17.09 -0.79
CA LEU A 236 11.86 16.90 -2.20
C LEU A 236 10.92 15.71 -2.38
N TYR A 237 9.73 15.97 -2.93
CA TYR A 237 8.75 14.95 -3.30
C TYR A 237 8.90 14.61 -4.77
N LEU A 238 9.07 13.34 -5.06
CA LEU A 238 9.30 12.79 -6.40
C LEU A 238 8.39 11.57 -6.62
N ALA A 239 8.16 11.21 -7.87
CA ALA A 239 7.40 10.02 -8.24
C ALA A 239 8.14 9.20 -9.30
N SER A 240 7.75 7.93 -9.44
CA SER A 240 8.33 7.00 -10.43
C SER A 240 8.03 7.40 -11.88
N ASP A 241 6.97 8.16 -12.10
CA ASP A 241 6.49 8.55 -13.43
C ASP A 241 5.74 9.88 -13.39
N THR A 242 5.54 10.47 -14.58
CA THR A 242 4.87 11.77 -14.74
C THR A 242 3.41 11.73 -14.27
N HIS A 243 2.69 10.66 -14.58
CA HIS A 243 1.27 10.54 -14.21
C HIS A 243 1.09 10.56 -12.69
N THR A 244 1.88 9.75 -11.99
CA THR A 244 1.89 9.70 -10.52
C THR A 244 2.30 11.06 -9.93
N ALA A 245 3.34 11.72 -10.49
CA ALA A 245 3.77 13.04 -10.03
C ALA A 245 2.69 14.12 -10.18
N VAL A 246 1.86 14.04 -11.23
CA VAL A 246 0.71 14.93 -11.44
C VAL A 246 -0.44 14.57 -10.51
N ALA A 247 -0.78 13.28 -10.40
CA ALA A 247 -1.89 12.80 -9.57
C ALA A 247 -1.72 13.18 -8.09
N GLU A 248 -0.49 13.11 -7.55
CA GLU A 248 -0.18 13.49 -6.16
C GLU A 248 -0.46 14.97 -5.84
N LEU A 249 -0.49 15.83 -6.85
CA LEU A 249 -0.86 17.24 -6.69
C LEU A 249 -2.37 17.45 -6.58
N ARG A 250 -3.18 16.42 -6.87
CA ARG A 250 -4.65 16.45 -6.91
C ARG A 250 -5.19 17.67 -7.69
N PRO A 251 -4.72 17.91 -8.91
CA PRO A 251 -5.14 19.06 -9.69
C PRO A 251 -6.57 18.88 -10.18
N HIS A 252 -7.26 20.00 -10.48
CA HIS A 252 -8.58 19.98 -11.13
C HIS A 252 -8.45 20.04 -12.65
N PRO A 253 -9.48 19.60 -13.42
CA PRO A 253 -9.55 19.81 -14.87
C PRO A 253 -9.31 21.27 -15.24
N GLY A 254 -8.55 21.51 -16.29
CA GLY A 254 -8.11 22.83 -16.72
C GLY A 254 -6.86 23.37 -16.03
N HIS A 255 -6.37 22.71 -14.97
CA HIS A 255 -5.07 23.07 -14.40
C HIS A 255 -3.93 22.70 -15.35
N LEU A 256 -2.98 23.62 -15.48
CA LEU A 256 -1.68 23.37 -16.10
C LEU A 256 -0.69 22.97 -14.99
N VAL A 257 0.06 21.93 -15.24
CA VAL A 257 1.06 21.39 -14.31
C VAL A 257 2.41 21.38 -15.00
N SER A 258 3.38 22.07 -14.44
CA SER A 258 4.78 21.93 -14.86
C SER A 258 5.36 20.64 -14.32
N THR A 259 6.06 19.90 -15.16
CA THR A 259 6.74 18.64 -14.83
C THR A 259 8.20 18.72 -15.19
N ALA A 260 9.06 18.01 -14.46
CA ALA A 260 10.49 17.86 -14.79
C ALA A 260 11.01 16.51 -14.29
N ARG A 261 12.09 16.03 -14.92
CA ARG A 261 12.85 14.87 -14.47
C ARG A 261 14.00 15.29 -13.57
N PHE A 262 14.22 14.50 -12.53
CA PHE A 262 15.31 14.65 -11.58
C PHE A 262 16.15 13.38 -11.58
N ARG A 263 17.47 13.51 -11.68
CA ARG A 263 18.42 12.40 -11.64
C ARG A 263 19.12 12.37 -10.31
N LEU A 264 19.22 11.16 -9.73
CA LEU A 264 19.98 10.92 -8.52
C LEU A 264 21.48 10.99 -8.80
N LYS A 265 22.20 11.85 -8.09
CA LYS A 265 23.64 12.11 -8.31
C LYS A 265 24.57 11.09 -7.63
N ARG A 266 24.09 10.47 -6.56
CA ARG A 266 24.82 9.47 -5.78
C ARG A 266 23.86 8.45 -5.23
N ASP A 267 24.36 7.32 -4.80
CA ASP A 267 23.54 6.33 -4.10
C ASP A 267 22.82 6.95 -2.89
N LEU A 268 21.57 6.57 -2.68
CA LEU A 268 20.69 7.10 -1.65
C LEU A 268 20.14 5.97 -0.80
N LYS A 269 20.38 6.01 0.51
CA LYS A 269 19.78 5.07 1.45
C LYS A 269 18.38 5.50 1.82
N VAL A 270 17.38 4.73 1.41
CA VAL A 270 15.97 5.01 1.68
C VAL A 270 15.32 3.90 2.48
N ALA A 271 14.25 4.23 3.21
CA ALA A 271 13.34 3.25 3.78
C ALA A 271 12.30 2.88 2.73
N ASN A 272 12.19 1.60 2.41
CA ASN A 272 11.23 1.09 1.43
C ASN A 272 9.96 0.61 2.13
N PHE A 273 8.83 1.26 1.81
CA PHE A 273 7.48 0.85 2.18
C PHE A 273 6.59 0.60 0.94
N ALA A 274 7.19 0.65 -0.26
CA ALA A 274 6.45 0.50 -1.50
C ALA A 274 6.30 -0.96 -1.94
N ASN A 275 7.36 -1.75 -1.79
CA ASN A 275 7.47 -3.07 -2.41
C ASN A 275 8.06 -4.07 -1.43
N HIS A 276 7.18 -4.81 -0.78
CA HIS A 276 7.54 -5.96 0.05
C HIS A 276 6.87 -7.21 -0.53
N ASP A 277 7.67 -8.21 -0.78
CA ASP A 277 7.23 -9.47 -1.37
C ASP A 277 7.23 -10.55 -0.28
N ILE A 278 6.06 -11.07 0.06
CA ILE A 278 5.87 -12.12 1.08
C ILE A 278 6.72 -13.35 0.77
N ARG A 279 7.02 -13.61 -0.52
CA ARG A 279 7.85 -14.74 -0.95
C ARG A 279 9.27 -14.70 -0.38
N ASN A 280 9.72 -13.54 0.11
CA ASN A 280 10.99 -13.34 0.77
C ASN A 280 10.90 -13.38 2.32
N CYS A 281 9.68 -13.52 2.87
CA CYS A 281 9.38 -13.39 4.30
C CYS A 281 8.62 -14.61 4.83
N LEU A 282 9.01 -15.84 4.44
CA LEU A 282 8.24 -17.06 4.72
C LEU A 282 8.47 -17.69 6.11
N SER A 283 9.41 -17.18 6.90
CA SER A 283 9.59 -17.63 8.30
C SER A 283 8.74 -16.79 9.25
N ASP A 284 8.38 -17.33 10.39
CA ASP A 284 7.49 -16.69 11.35
C ASP A 284 8.00 -15.33 11.81
N SER A 285 9.28 -15.24 12.19
CA SER A 285 9.88 -13.96 12.59
C SER A 285 9.87 -12.92 11.45
N ARG A 286 10.12 -13.35 10.22
CA ARG A 286 10.09 -12.46 9.05
C ARG A 286 8.68 -11.99 8.68
N LEU A 287 7.66 -12.81 8.99
CA LEU A 287 6.26 -12.43 8.80
C LEU A 287 5.79 -11.41 9.83
N GLU A 288 6.29 -11.48 11.06
CA GLU A 288 6.04 -10.46 12.07
C GLU A 288 6.63 -9.11 11.65
N ASP A 289 7.90 -9.11 11.22
CA ASP A 289 8.53 -7.91 10.66
C ASP A 289 7.74 -7.36 9.46
N LEU A 290 7.30 -8.25 8.55
CA LEU A 290 6.50 -7.85 7.38
C LEU A 290 5.15 -7.26 7.78
N ARG A 291 4.45 -7.81 8.78
CA ARG A 291 3.20 -7.27 9.31
C ARG A 291 3.38 -5.83 9.80
N MET A 292 4.42 -5.61 10.59
CA MET A 292 4.77 -4.29 11.10
C MET A 292 5.08 -3.30 9.96
N ILE A 293 5.88 -3.72 8.96
CA ILE A 293 6.20 -2.92 7.78
C ILE A 293 4.93 -2.55 7.00
N LEU A 294 4.03 -3.52 6.77
CA LEU A 294 2.79 -3.28 6.05
C LEU A 294 1.84 -2.35 6.84
N SER A 295 1.78 -2.49 8.17
CA SER A 295 1.03 -1.58 9.03
C SER A 295 1.54 -0.15 8.94
N ILE A 296 2.86 0.06 8.97
CA ILE A 296 3.46 1.38 8.74
C ILE A 296 3.16 1.87 7.31
N ALA A 297 3.31 1.01 6.30
CA ALA A 297 3.00 1.36 4.91
C ALA A 297 1.55 1.82 4.74
N ASP A 298 0.60 1.14 5.37
CA ASP A 298 -0.81 1.52 5.36
C ASP A 298 -1.00 2.92 5.97
N VAL A 299 -0.39 3.21 7.11
CA VAL A 299 -0.39 4.56 7.73
C VAL A 299 0.19 5.61 6.78
N LEU A 300 1.32 5.31 6.14
CA LEU A 300 1.97 6.22 5.21
C LEU A 300 1.15 6.47 3.94
N ASN A 301 0.28 5.54 3.53
CA ASN A 301 -0.48 5.58 2.28
C ASN A 301 -1.91 6.09 2.44
N VAL A 302 -2.47 6.16 3.65
CA VAL A 302 -3.85 6.62 3.88
C VAL A 302 -4.13 7.95 3.18
N PRO A 303 -5.16 8.04 2.33
CA PRO A 303 -5.56 9.30 1.73
C PRO A 303 -6.13 10.23 2.82
N VAL A 304 -5.40 11.29 3.14
CA VAL A 304 -5.85 12.31 4.08
C VAL A 304 -6.67 13.35 3.36
N GLN A 305 -7.88 13.61 3.87
CA GLN A 305 -8.74 14.68 3.37
C GLN A 305 -8.16 16.04 3.76
N PRO A 306 -8.39 17.10 2.96
CA PRO A 306 -7.86 18.44 3.24
C PRO A 306 -8.26 18.99 4.62
N GLU A 307 -9.42 18.57 5.13
CA GLU A 307 -9.99 18.97 6.43
C GLU A 307 -9.30 18.28 7.61
N HIS A 308 -8.68 17.10 7.37
CA HIS A 308 -8.08 16.26 8.40
C HIS A 308 -6.55 16.27 8.37
N ARG A 309 -5.93 17.41 8.02
CA ARG A 309 -4.46 17.55 7.95
C ARG A 309 -3.74 17.26 9.28
N SER A 310 -4.45 17.32 10.40
CA SER A 310 -3.90 16.89 11.70
C SER A 310 -3.39 15.43 11.69
N LEU A 311 -3.94 14.58 10.83
CA LEU A 311 -3.46 13.21 10.63
C LEU A 311 -2.04 13.13 10.05
N TYR A 312 -1.55 14.22 9.43
CA TYR A 312 -0.14 14.28 9.00
C TYR A 312 0.84 14.21 10.17
N ALA A 313 0.41 14.47 11.40
CA ALA A 313 1.26 14.31 12.59
C ALA A 313 1.89 12.91 12.66
N VAL A 314 1.13 11.86 12.30
CA VAL A 314 1.59 10.47 12.32
C VAL A 314 2.63 10.22 11.22
N THR A 315 2.35 10.61 9.98
CA THR A 315 3.30 10.40 8.87
C THR A 315 4.56 11.24 9.01
N GLN A 316 4.45 12.43 9.61
CA GLN A 316 5.59 13.26 9.98
C GLN A 316 6.42 12.63 11.11
N LEU A 317 5.78 12.01 12.10
CA LEU A 317 6.46 11.29 13.17
C LEU A 317 7.34 10.17 12.62
N PHE A 318 6.79 9.31 11.75
CA PHE A 318 7.60 8.26 11.10
C PHE A 318 8.70 8.85 10.20
N SER A 319 8.43 9.94 9.49
CA SER A 319 9.44 10.64 8.70
C SER A 319 10.60 11.17 9.55
N ASP A 320 10.30 11.74 10.72
CA ASP A 320 11.30 12.24 11.66
C ASP A 320 12.09 11.07 12.31
N ALA A 321 11.42 9.95 12.65
CA ALA A 321 12.06 8.73 13.14
C ALA A 321 13.03 8.14 12.10
N LEU A 322 12.62 8.01 10.84
CA LEU A 322 13.47 7.53 9.75
C LEU A 322 14.72 8.40 9.56
N ARG A 323 14.56 9.72 9.63
CA ARG A 323 15.71 10.64 9.58
C ARG A 323 16.67 10.44 10.74
N ALA A 324 16.13 10.31 11.97
CA ALA A 324 16.94 10.09 13.16
C ALA A 324 17.74 8.79 13.06
N GLU A 325 17.19 7.77 12.41
CA GLU A 325 17.85 6.48 12.15
C GLU A 325 18.74 6.49 10.89
N GLY A 326 18.98 7.66 10.29
CA GLY A 326 19.97 7.86 9.23
C GLY A 326 19.50 7.45 7.84
N PHE A 327 18.19 7.37 7.60
CA PHE A 327 17.66 7.30 6.25
C PHE A 327 17.66 8.68 5.59
N GLU A 328 17.95 8.72 4.30
CA GLU A 328 17.98 9.94 3.51
C GLU A 328 16.68 10.19 2.74
N GLY A 329 15.74 9.25 2.81
CA GLY A 329 14.42 9.32 2.20
C GLY A 329 13.58 8.09 2.50
N LEU A 330 12.36 8.09 1.97
CA LEU A 330 11.47 6.93 2.01
C LEU A 330 10.75 6.76 0.67
N THR A 331 10.45 5.51 0.32
CA THR A 331 9.61 5.15 -0.83
C THR A 331 8.31 4.51 -0.34
N PHE A 332 7.21 4.85 -1.01
CA PHE A 332 5.87 4.34 -0.67
C PHE A 332 4.99 4.31 -1.92
N ARG A 333 3.92 3.51 -1.89
CA ARG A 333 2.95 3.45 -3.01
C ARG A 333 2.15 4.74 -3.10
N SER A 334 1.79 5.15 -4.31
CA SER A 334 0.85 6.25 -4.48
C SER A 334 -0.56 5.79 -4.15
N SER A 335 -1.31 6.61 -3.39
CA SER A 335 -2.74 6.39 -3.13
C SER A 335 -3.66 6.95 -4.24
N VAL A 336 -3.09 7.66 -5.21
CA VAL A 336 -3.83 8.36 -6.27
C VAL A 336 -3.29 8.08 -7.68
N GLY A 337 -2.15 7.41 -7.79
CA GLY A 337 -1.53 6.99 -9.03
C GLY A 337 -1.14 5.51 -8.98
N THR A 338 -0.70 4.95 -10.10
CA THR A 338 -0.27 3.54 -10.20
C THR A 338 1.19 3.32 -9.84
N GLY A 339 1.96 4.40 -9.68
CA GLY A 339 3.39 4.35 -9.41
C GLY A 339 3.73 4.46 -7.93
N THR A 340 5.02 4.67 -7.69
CA THR A 340 5.58 4.86 -6.34
C THR A 340 6.07 6.29 -6.16
N ASN A 341 6.13 6.72 -4.91
CA ASN A 341 6.65 8.02 -4.51
C ASN A 341 7.98 7.85 -3.80
N LEU A 342 8.86 8.83 -3.95
CA LEU A 342 10.07 9.01 -3.17
C LEU A 342 10.03 10.38 -2.48
N THR A 343 10.13 10.36 -1.16
CA THR A 343 10.38 11.57 -0.38
C THR A 343 11.84 11.62 0.00
N CYS A 344 12.58 12.62 -0.49
CA CYS A 344 14.00 12.78 -0.23
C CYS A 344 14.26 13.87 0.80
N PHE A 345 14.97 13.52 1.87
CA PHE A 345 15.37 14.41 2.97
C PHE A 345 16.66 15.17 2.65
N SER A 346 17.54 14.56 1.85
CA SER A 346 18.85 15.13 1.49
C SER A 346 18.72 16.21 0.45
N SER A 347 19.33 17.34 0.75
CA SER A 347 19.15 18.55 -0.06
C SER A 347 19.87 18.55 -1.41
N ASP A 348 20.87 17.72 -1.55
CA ASP A 348 21.86 17.74 -2.64
C ASP A 348 21.89 16.42 -3.43
N ALA A 349 21.02 15.47 -3.09
CA ALA A 349 21.02 14.14 -3.70
C ALA A 349 20.60 14.15 -5.17
N PHE A 350 19.76 15.10 -5.57
CA PHE A 350 19.20 15.16 -6.91
C PHE A 350 19.64 16.40 -7.68
N GLU A 351 19.62 16.27 -8.99
CA GLU A 351 19.72 17.38 -9.95
C GLU A 351 18.59 17.29 -10.96
N MET A 352 18.04 18.44 -11.36
CA MET A 352 17.08 18.51 -12.44
C MET A 352 17.79 18.25 -13.77
N ILE A 353 17.20 17.43 -14.62
CA ILE A 353 17.68 17.18 -15.98
C ILE A 353 17.24 18.35 -16.85
N GLU A 354 18.19 19.13 -17.33
CA GLU A 354 17.94 20.27 -18.22
C GLU A 354 17.26 19.81 -19.52
N GLY A 355 16.24 20.55 -19.95
CA GLY A 355 15.45 20.23 -21.16
C GLY A 355 14.43 19.11 -20.96
N SER A 356 14.26 18.61 -19.73
CA SER A 356 13.23 17.61 -19.39
C SER A 356 11.91 18.23 -18.97
N GLU A 357 11.86 19.53 -18.87
CA GLU A 357 10.69 20.29 -18.39
C GLU A 357 9.57 20.24 -19.42
N GLY A 358 8.36 20.03 -18.91
CA GLY A 358 7.13 19.98 -19.71
C GLY A 358 5.97 20.66 -19.01
N VAL A 359 4.89 20.83 -19.75
CA VAL A 359 3.60 21.28 -19.23
C VAL A 359 2.54 20.26 -19.57
N GLN A 360 1.80 19.80 -18.58
CA GLN A 360 0.67 18.91 -18.72
C GLN A 360 -0.63 19.70 -18.45
N GLU A 361 -1.63 19.54 -19.28
CA GLU A 361 -2.98 20.00 -18.98
C GLU A 361 -3.80 18.83 -18.40
N VAL A 362 -4.48 19.05 -17.30
CA VAL A 362 -5.41 18.10 -16.74
C VAL A 362 -6.74 18.20 -17.48
N VAL A 363 -7.00 17.28 -18.37
CA VAL A 363 -8.18 17.28 -19.24
C VAL A 363 -9.42 16.76 -18.50
N SER A 364 -9.26 15.68 -17.73
CA SER A 364 -10.37 15.06 -17.00
C SER A 364 -9.87 14.31 -15.77
N LEU A 365 -10.77 14.05 -14.83
CA LEU A 365 -10.56 13.19 -13.67
C LEU A 365 -11.57 12.04 -13.71
N GLN A 366 -11.15 10.86 -13.34
CA GLN A 366 -12.02 9.72 -13.18
C GLN A 366 -12.12 9.38 -11.69
N TYR A 367 -13.36 9.36 -11.18
CA TYR A 367 -13.64 8.97 -9.79
C TYR A 367 -14.10 7.52 -9.75
N ARG A 368 -13.52 6.75 -8.82
CA ARG A 368 -14.07 5.45 -8.43
C ARG A 368 -14.87 5.67 -7.15
N MET A 369 -16.13 5.27 -7.17
CA MET A 369 -17.04 5.40 -6.03
C MET A 369 -17.49 4.02 -5.58
N ALA A 370 -17.69 3.87 -4.27
CA ALA A 370 -18.34 2.71 -3.67
C ALA A 370 -19.59 3.20 -2.94
N GLU A 371 -20.67 2.46 -3.08
CA GLU A 371 -21.88 2.71 -2.31
C GLU A 371 -21.64 2.24 -0.87
N MET A 372 -21.97 3.11 0.08
CA MET A 372 -21.84 2.82 1.50
C MET A 372 -23.20 2.42 2.08
N PRO A 373 -23.24 1.48 3.03
CA PRO A 373 -24.47 1.14 3.71
C PRO A 373 -25.01 2.36 4.46
N VAL A 374 -26.31 2.64 4.26
CA VAL A 374 -27.00 3.72 4.93
C VAL A 374 -28.03 3.15 5.89
N LEU A 375 -28.23 3.81 7.03
CA LEU A 375 -29.26 3.42 7.97
C LEU A 375 -30.65 3.61 7.34
N PRO A 376 -31.57 2.62 7.44
CA PRO A 376 -32.95 2.80 7.04
C PRO A 376 -33.64 3.86 7.88
N HIS A 377 -34.72 4.47 7.38
CA HIS A 377 -35.48 5.51 8.11
C HIS A 377 -36.01 5.06 9.44
N SER A 378 -36.23 3.76 9.64
CA SER A 378 -36.73 3.14 10.88
C SER A 378 -35.67 2.22 11.48
N TYR A 379 -34.49 2.75 11.81
CA TYR A 379 -33.48 1.98 12.52
C TYR A 379 -33.69 1.99 14.02
N ASP A 380 -33.27 0.94 14.70
CA ASP A 380 -33.25 0.88 16.14
C ASP A 380 -32.08 1.73 16.68
N GLN A 381 -32.40 2.73 17.51
CA GLN A 381 -31.39 3.61 18.09
C GLN A 381 -30.51 2.91 19.14
N GLU A 382 -30.92 1.74 19.63
CA GLU A 382 -30.12 0.93 20.54
C GLU A 382 -29.09 0.07 19.78
N GLU A 383 -29.32 -0.19 18.48
CA GLU A 383 -28.47 -0.99 17.64
C GLU A 383 -27.28 -0.18 17.06
N PHE A 384 -27.45 1.13 16.87
CA PHE A 384 -26.45 1.99 16.26
C PHE A 384 -26.15 3.21 17.12
N VAL A 385 -24.87 3.45 17.39
CA VAL A 385 -24.42 4.62 18.14
C VAL A 385 -23.50 5.48 17.25
N ASN A 386 -23.42 6.78 17.55
CA ASN A 386 -22.47 7.64 16.86
C ASN A 386 -21.04 7.21 17.16
N ASP A 387 -20.28 6.93 16.13
CA ASP A 387 -18.83 6.77 16.24
C ASP A 387 -18.21 8.11 16.64
N LYS A 388 -17.58 8.13 17.81
CA LYS A 388 -16.97 9.32 18.41
C LYS A 388 -15.44 9.26 18.38
N ASP A 389 -14.85 8.23 17.80
CA ASP A 389 -13.40 7.97 17.87
C ASP A 389 -12.56 8.97 17.04
N GLY A 390 -13.22 9.88 16.34
CA GLY A 390 -12.57 11.06 15.75
C GLY A 390 -11.48 10.76 14.72
N PRO A 391 -10.30 11.45 14.81
CA PRO A 391 -9.23 11.30 13.84
C PRO A 391 -8.63 9.91 13.77
N LEU A 392 -8.55 9.18 14.88
CA LEU A 392 -8.05 7.82 14.93
C LEU A 392 -8.94 6.86 14.13
N ALA A 393 -10.25 6.88 14.36
CA ALA A 393 -11.19 6.06 13.59
C ALA A 393 -11.13 6.37 12.10
N THR A 394 -11.00 7.65 11.72
CA THR A 394 -10.83 8.05 10.32
C THR A 394 -9.58 7.43 9.70
N LEU A 395 -8.46 7.42 10.44
CA LEU A 395 -7.21 6.83 9.97
C LEU A 395 -7.32 5.31 9.85
N LEU A 396 -7.79 4.63 10.89
CA LEU A 396 -7.95 3.17 10.93
C LEU A 396 -8.92 2.68 9.83
N HIS A 397 -10.04 3.39 9.65
CA HIS A 397 -11.00 3.11 8.59
C HIS A 397 -10.39 3.32 7.18
N GLY A 398 -9.56 4.35 7.03
CA GLY A 398 -8.80 4.59 5.80
C GLY A 398 -7.81 3.47 5.50
N MET A 399 -7.11 2.95 6.52
CA MET A 399 -6.21 1.80 6.40
C MET A 399 -6.96 0.52 6.00
N ALA A 400 -8.10 0.23 6.63
CA ALA A 400 -8.90 -0.94 6.31
C ALA A 400 -9.44 -0.95 4.86
N ARG A 401 -9.73 0.22 4.28
CA ARG A 401 -10.23 0.36 2.90
C ARG A 401 -9.16 0.20 1.81
N GLN A 402 -7.89 0.27 2.16
CA GLN A 402 -6.79 0.08 1.18
C GLN A 402 -6.49 -1.39 0.91
N ARG A 403 -7.12 -2.27 1.63
CA ARG A 403 -7.05 -3.73 1.58
C ARG A 403 -8.23 -4.27 0.75
#